data_04dcd414654307deec3dedf0e1947050
#
_entry.id   04dcd414654307deec3dedf0e1947050
#
_cell.length_a   1.000
_cell.length_b   1.000
_cell.length_c   1.000
_cell.angle_alpha   90.00
_cell.angle_beta   90.00
_cell.angle_gamma   90.00
#
_symmetry.space_group_name_H-M   'P 1'
#
loop_
_entity.id
_entity.type
_entity.pdbx_description
1 polymer ?
#
loop_
_entity_poly.entity_id
_entity_poly.type
_entity_poly.pdbx_seq_one_letter_code
_entity_poly.pdbx_strand_id
1 'polypeptide(L)'
;MIPVSHFFDFITYPENRWDVLFGEFEACGATHLTIAAPEAERMLGRPSMIRSFRRLAEQHHLLFQDAHGLHGYDQAWDLNVDDMDRRPVMLGLHKCCIRILASLGVRTYTMHIGAQCCMQERWFGHEDHFREMALDSLEKLLPTAEKEGVIIAIENSFEPVNTPDELLYYIRRIDSPALGVCFDAGHAAVMSDDSVPRDRDENDDPHRKAAWHGRLVFQHDILKKLTPWVVTAHLHDNDGHQDLHNLIFSGVTDWKKTMDGLRKCPRLLGIQNEVRFGGAPIASMCAAFRRLQDL
;
A
#
# COMPACT_ATOMS: atom_id res chain seq x y z
N MET A 1 -3.04 2.60 -21.36
CA MET A 1 -2.17 3.25 -20.35
C MET A 1 -2.72 2.89 -18.98
N ILE A 2 -1.88 2.48 -18.04
CA ILE A 2 -2.31 2.14 -16.66
C ILE A 2 -2.58 3.46 -15.91
N PRO A 3 -3.72 3.65 -15.24
CA PRO A 3 -3.96 4.83 -14.42
C PRO A 3 -2.87 5.02 -13.35
N VAL A 4 -2.45 6.27 -13.11
CA VAL A 4 -1.47 6.61 -12.08
C VAL A 4 -2.15 7.45 -11.00
N SER A 5 -2.21 6.92 -9.79
CA SER A 5 -2.60 7.65 -8.58
C SER A 5 -1.38 8.24 -7.91
N HIS A 6 -1.48 9.46 -7.44
CA HIS A 6 -0.40 10.13 -6.72
C HIS A 6 -0.71 10.19 -5.23
N PHE A 7 0.15 9.55 -4.44
CA PHE A 7 0.18 9.70 -2.99
C PHE A 7 0.70 11.10 -2.63
N PHE A 8 0.02 11.75 -1.70
CA PHE A 8 0.46 13.02 -1.15
C PHE A 8 -0.19 13.26 0.22
N ASP A 9 0.62 13.57 1.22
CA ASP A 9 0.14 13.80 2.58
C ASP A 9 -0.40 15.23 2.74
N PHE A 10 -1.66 15.44 2.33
CA PHE A 10 -2.33 16.74 2.37
C PHE A 10 -2.47 17.28 3.80
N ILE A 11 -2.57 16.42 4.80
CA ILE A 11 -2.81 16.84 6.18
C ILE A 11 -1.62 17.50 6.86
N THR A 12 -0.44 17.42 6.26
CA THR A 12 0.74 18.17 6.73
C THR A 12 0.67 19.65 6.34
N TYR A 13 -0.27 19.99 5.43
CA TYR A 13 -0.54 21.37 5.06
C TYR A 13 -1.83 21.89 5.69
N PRO A 14 -1.93 23.21 5.96
CA PRO A 14 -3.18 23.84 6.37
C PRO A 14 -4.26 23.67 5.29
N GLU A 15 -5.53 23.48 5.70
CA GLU A 15 -6.64 23.20 4.77
C GLU A 15 -6.83 24.28 3.67
N ASN A 16 -6.50 25.54 3.98
CA ASN A 16 -6.55 26.62 2.99
C ASN A 16 -5.48 26.53 1.88
N ARG A 17 -4.54 25.58 1.99
CA ARG A 17 -3.55 25.27 0.95
C ARG A 17 -3.96 24.12 0.05
N TRP A 18 -4.92 23.31 0.45
CA TRP A 18 -5.31 22.10 -0.30
C TRP A 18 -5.78 22.44 -1.72
N ASP A 19 -6.54 23.52 -1.91
CA ASP A 19 -6.99 23.97 -3.21
C ASP A 19 -5.81 24.20 -4.18
N VAL A 20 -4.77 24.86 -3.71
CA VAL A 20 -3.53 25.12 -4.49
C VAL A 20 -2.84 23.80 -4.83
N LEU A 21 -2.72 22.88 -3.87
CA LEU A 21 -2.05 21.59 -4.08
C LEU A 21 -2.80 20.69 -5.09
N PHE A 22 -4.13 20.65 -5.01
CA PHE A 22 -4.96 19.94 -6.00
C PHE A 22 -4.76 20.56 -7.40
N GLY A 23 -4.75 21.92 -7.49
CA GLY A 23 -4.47 22.63 -8.73
C GLY A 23 -3.07 22.38 -9.30
N GLU A 24 -2.05 22.20 -8.46
CA GLU A 24 -0.70 21.81 -8.90
C GLU A 24 -0.69 20.40 -9.54
N PHE A 25 -1.40 19.43 -8.96
CA PHE A 25 -1.55 18.11 -9.56
C PHE A 25 -2.27 18.16 -10.92
N GLU A 26 -3.40 18.88 -11.00
CA GLU A 26 -4.12 19.09 -12.25
C GLU A 26 -3.23 19.74 -13.32
N ALA A 27 -2.54 20.84 -12.97
CA ALA A 27 -1.63 21.55 -13.87
C ALA A 27 -0.47 20.68 -14.37
N CYS A 28 -0.05 19.70 -13.56
CA CYS A 28 0.96 18.68 -13.93
C CYS A 28 0.38 17.52 -14.72
N GLY A 29 -0.92 17.52 -15.04
CA GLY A 29 -1.59 16.49 -15.83
C GLY A 29 -1.89 15.20 -15.05
N ALA A 30 -1.88 15.25 -13.73
CA ALA A 30 -2.40 14.16 -12.91
C ALA A 30 -3.91 14.02 -13.12
N THR A 31 -4.40 12.78 -13.04
CA THR A 31 -5.83 12.46 -13.14
C THR A 31 -6.36 11.77 -11.89
N HIS A 32 -5.47 11.16 -11.12
CA HIS A 32 -5.86 10.43 -9.91
C HIS A 32 -4.95 10.77 -8.74
N LEU A 33 -5.54 10.79 -7.56
CA LEU A 33 -4.88 10.92 -6.28
C LEU A 33 -5.16 9.71 -5.40
N THR A 34 -4.25 9.44 -4.49
CA THR A 34 -4.41 8.44 -3.44
C THR A 34 -4.81 9.12 -2.14
N ILE A 35 -5.65 8.47 -1.35
CA ILE A 35 -5.93 8.89 0.03
C ILE A 35 -4.99 8.10 0.94
N ALA A 36 -4.08 8.80 1.60
CA ALA A 36 -3.13 8.21 2.53
C ALA A 36 -3.81 7.75 3.83
N ALA A 37 -3.17 6.85 4.57
CA ALA A 37 -3.70 6.37 5.85
C ALA A 37 -4.00 7.49 6.86
N PRO A 38 -3.16 8.53 7.04
CA PRO A 38 -3.46 9.63 7.94
C PRO A 38 -4.68 10.45 7.53
N GLU A 39 -4.94 10.63 6.22
CA GLU A 39 -6.18 11.24 5.72
C GLU A 39 -7.39 10.39 6.03
N ALA A 40 -7.31 9.08 5.77
CA ALA A 40 -8.40 8.13 6.05
C ALA A 40 -8.75 8.11 7.55
N GLU A 41 -7.73 8.07 8.41
CA GLU A 41 -7.92 8.15 9.87
C GLU A 41 -8.59 9.46 10.29
N ARG A 42 -8.11 10.60 9.78
CA ARG A 42 -8.69 11.92 10.10
C ARG A 42 -10.13 12.04 9.64
N MET A 43 -10.49 11.45 8.48
CA MET A 43 -11.86 11.44 7.97
C MET A 43 -12.85 10.69 8.88
N LEU A 44 -12.41 9.69 9.65
CA LEU A 44 -13.25 8.99 10.64
C LEU A 44 -13.84 9.95 11.69
N GLY A 45 -13.03 10.89 12.15
CA GLY A 45 -13.44 11.89 13.16
C GLY A 45 -13.92 13.22 12.57
N ARG A 46 -13.78 13.43 11.24
CA ARG A 46 -13.96 14.76 10.64
C ARG A 46 -14.70 14.72 9.28
N PRO A 47 -16.04 14.54 9.30
CA PRO A 47 -16.83 14.47 8.06
C PRO A 47 -16.72 15.69 7.14
N SER A 48 -16.32 16.87 7.65
CA SER A 48 -16.06 18.05 6.82
C SER A 48 -14.92 17.83 5.83
N MET A 49 -13.89 17.07 6.21
CA MET A 49 -12.77 16.74 5.35
C MET A 49 -13.21 15.91 4.13
N ILE A 50 -14.13 14.94 4.31
CA ILE A 50 -14.69 14.16 3.21
C ILE A 50 -15.35 15.08 2.17
N ARG A 51 -16.13 16.06 2.64
CA ARG A 51 -16.78 17.05 1.73
C ARG A 51 -15.77 17.95 1.04
N SER A 52 -14.72 18.36 1.76
CA SER A 52 -13.64 19.19 1.19
C SER A 52 -12.89 18.44 0.09
N PHE A 53 -12.50 17.19 0.34
CA PHE A 53 -11.78 16.37 -0.64
C PHE A 53 -12.64 16.11 -1.88
N ARG A 54 -13.92 15.74 -1.71
CA ARG A 54 -14.85 15.58 -2.84
C ARG A 54 -14.95 16.84 -3.69
N ARG A 55 -15.22 17.99 -3.06
CA ARG A 55 -15.34 19.27 -3.75
C ARG A 55 -14.05 19.64 -4.50
N LEU A 56 -12.89 19.46 -3.87
CA LEU A 56 -11.59 19.78 -4.50
C LEU A 56 -11.29 18.84 -5.67
N ALA A 57 -11.55 17.56 -5.52
CA ALA A 57 -11.39 16.60 -6.61
C ALA A 57 -12.29 16.95 -7.82
N GLU A 58 -13.56 17.28 -7.58
CA GLU A 58 -14.49 17.73 -8.62
C GLU A 58 -14.02 19.05 -9.28
N GLN A 59 -13.58 20.01 -8.48
CA GLN A 59 -13.10 21.33 -8.95
C GLN A 59 -11.87 21.23 -9.84
N HIS A 60 -10.95 20.31 -9.53
CA HIS A 60 -9.67 20.13 -10.22
C HIS A 60 -9.65 18.91 -11.14
N HIS A 61 -10.83 18.35 -11.48
CA HIS A 61 -10.97 17.20 -12.40
C HIS A 61 -10.10 16.01 -12.03
N LEU A 62 -9.90 15.78 -10.71
CA LEU A 62 -9.15 14.68 -10.16
C LEU A 62 -10.08 13.60 -9.59
N LEU A 63 -9.64 12.36 -9.62
CA LEU A 63 -10.36 11.21 -9.07
C LEU A 63 -9.55 10.60 -7.91
N PHE A 64 -10.24 9.98 -6.96
CA PHE A 64 -9.58 9.08 -6.01
C PHE A 64 -9.79 7.65 -6.49
N GLN A 65 -8.72 6.88 -6.64
CA GLN A 65 -8.79 5.49 -7.07
C GLN A 65 -8.27 4.53 -6.01
N ASP A 66 -7.21 4.90 -5.34
CA ASP A 66 -6.53 4.10 -4.33
C ASP A 66 -6.57 4.77 -2.97
N ALA A 67 -6.51 3.97 -1.92
CA ALA A 67 -6.28 4.45 -0.57
C ALA A 67 -5.42 3.46 0.21
N HIS A 68 -4.52 3.98 1.03
CA HIS A 68 -3.82 3.19 2.03
C HIS A 68 -4.69 3.06 3.28
N GLY A 69 -4.79 1.83 3.79
CA GLY A 69 -5.54 1.51 5.01
C GLY A 69 -4.86 2.05 6.26
N LEU A 70 -5.60 2.05 7.35
CA LEU A 70 -5.04 2.34 8.67
C LEU A 70 -3.91 1.36 8.95
N HIS A 71 -2.76 1.87 9.36
CA HIS A 71 -1.60 1.07 9.72
C HIS A 71 -0.79 1.74 10.83
N GLY A 72 0.09 1.01 11.47
CA GLY A 72 0.98 1.52 12.52
C GLY A 72 1.17 0.51 13.62
N TYR A 73 2.41 0.25 13.95
CA TYR A 73 2.81 -0.79 14.92
C TYR A 73 2.26 -0.56 16.33
N ASP A 74 2.15 0.70 16.74
CA ASP A 74 1.75 1.04 18.11
C ASP A 74 0.23 1.11 18.30
N GLN A 75 -0.55 1.10 17.22
CA GLN A 75 -2.00 1.34 17.27
C GLN A 75 -2.84 0.07 17.09
N ALA A 76 -2.19 -1.07 16.86
CA ALA A 76 -2.86 -2.36 16.64
C ALA A 76 -3.94 -2.28 15.54
N TRP A 77 -3.57 -1.73 14.38
CA TRP A 77 -4.40 -1.72 13.18
C TRP A 77 -4.21 -2.96 12.32
N ASP A 78 -3.23 -3.79 12.64
CA ASP A 78 -2.86 -4.98 11.90
C ASP A 78 -4.01 -5.98 11.81
N LEU A 79 -4.16 -6.64 10.66
CA LEU A 79 -5.20 -7.65 10.45
C LEU A 79 -5.02 -8.87 11.35
N ASN A 80 -3.79 -9.15 11.74
CA ASN A 80 -3.40 -10.29 12.58
C ASN A 80 -3.32 -9.97 14.08
N VAL A 81 -3.79 -8.79 14.52
CA VAL A 81 -3.82 -8.45 15.95
C VAL A 81 -4.60 -9.51 16.73
N ASP A 82 -4.06 -9.99 17.85
CA ASP A 82 -4.64 -11.05 18.67
C ASP A 82 -5.23 -10.57 19.99
N ASP A 83 -5.27 -9.27 20.21
CA ASP A 83 -6.00 -8.63 21.31
C ASP A 83 -7.51 -8.67 21.02
N MET A 84 -8.24 -9.53 21.75
CA MET A 84 -9.65 -9.79 21.52
C MET A 84 -10.55 -8.59 21.87
N ASP A 85 -10.10 -7.67 22.72
CA ASP A 85 -10.82 -6.43 23.02
C ASP A 85 -10.57 -5.39 21.92
N ARG A 86 -9.38 -5.38 21.34
CA ARG A 86 -8.98 -4.46 20.26
C ARG A 86 -9.58 -4.82 18.91
N ARG A 87 -9.66 -6.11 18.57
CA ARG A 87 -10.14 -6.60 17.25
C ARG A 87 -11.47 -6.01 16.81
N PRO A 88 -12.55 -6.00 17.62
CA PRO A 88 -13.84 -5.42 17.20
C PRO A 88 -13.73 -3.93 16.85
N VAL A 89 -12.90 -3.18 17.56
CA VAL A 89 -12.67 -1.75 17.31
C VAL A 89 -11.93 -1.56 15.99
N MET A 90 -10.84 -2.27 15.79
CA MET A 90 -10.03 -2.26 14.55
C MET A 90 -10.90 -2.58 13.34
N LEU A 91 -11.63 -3.70 13.37
CA LEU A 91 -12.53 -4.12 12.29
C LEU A 91 -13.64 -3.09 12.02
N GLY A 92 -14.20 -2.49 13.08
CA GLY A 92 -15.21 -1.44 12.96
C GLY A 92 -14.68 -0.21 12.24
N LEU A 93 -13.47 0.22 12.56
CA LEU A 93 -12.82 1.38 11.95
C LEU A 93 -12.44 1.12 10.49
N HIS A 94 -11.87 -0.04 10.16
CA HIS A 94 -11.61 -0.41 8.77
C HIS A 94 -12.90 -0.46 7.92
N LYS A 95 -14.00 -1.02 8.45
CA LYS A 95 -15.30 -0.99 7.76
C LYS A 95 -15.81 0.43 7.52
N CYS A 96 -15.61 1.34 8.49
CA CYS A 96 -15.94 2.74 8.32
C CYS A 96 -15.07 3.40 7.25
N CYS A 97 -13.74 3.17 7.25
CA CYS A 97 -12.83 3.65 6.21
C CYS A 97 -13.26 3.18 4.82
N ILE A 98 -13.51 1.88 4.62
CA ILE A 98 -13.96 1.33 3.34
C ILE A 98 -15.19 2.07 2.81
N ARG A 99 -16.20 2.32 3.66
CA ARG A 99 -17.43 3.05 3.25
C ARG A 99 -17.15 4.51 2.89
N ILE A 100 -16.36 5.21 3.71
CA ILE A 100 -15.98 6.60 3.47
C ILE A 100 -15.23 6.71 2.14
N LEU A 101 -14.22 5.88 1.94
CA LEU A 101 -13.34 5.89 0.79
C LEU A 101 -14.10 5.51 -0.49
N ALA A 102 -14.95 4.49 -0.44
CA ALA A 102 -15.87 4.14 -1.54
C ALA A 102 -16.75 5.32 -1.94
N SER A 103 -17.25 6.11 -0.97
CA SER A 103 -18.06 7.32 -1.25
C SER A 103 -17.29 8.43 -1.97
N LEU A 104 -15.97 8.37 -1.98
CA LEU A 104 -15.06 9.26 -2.71
C LEU A 104 -14.61 8.69 -4.06
N GLY A 105 -15.01 7.45 -4.41
CA GLY A 105 -14.64 6.80 -5.65
C GLY A 105 -13.49 5.81 -5.58
N VAL A 106 -12.91 5.60 -4.39
CA VAL A 106 -11.81 4.65 -4.17
C VAL A 106 -12.25 3.22 -4.54
N ARG A 107 -11.39 2.51 -5.27
CA ARG A 107 -11.61 1.15 -5.76
C ARG A 107 -10.71 0.12 -5.10
N THR A 108 -9.54 0.53 -4.60
CA THR A 108 -8.59 -0.34 -3.90
C THR A 108 -8.25 0.23 -2.52
N TYR A 109 -8.25 -0.63 -1.53
CA TYR A 109 -7.93 -0.31 -0.15
C TYR A 109 -6.75 -1.19 0.27
N THR A 110 -5.54 -0.63 0.23
CA THR A 110 -4.30 -1.35 0.54
C THR A 110 -4.14 -1.53 2.04
N MET A 111 -3.79 -2.74 2.46
CA MET A 111 -3.59 -3.11 3.86
C MET A 111 -2.39 -4.03 4.01
N HIS A 112 -1.63 -3.84 5.09
CA HIS A 112 -0.67 -4.84 5.55
C HIS A 112 -1.38 -5.93 6.36
N ILE A 113 -0.88 -7.16 6.29
CA ILE A 113 -1.37 -8.24 7.18
C ILE A 113 -1.04 -7.89 8.63
N GLY A 114 0.16 -7.38 8.84
CA GLY A 114 0.62 -6.86 10.12
C GLY A 114 2.12 -7.00 10.26
N ALA A 115 2.66 -6.29 11.24
CA ALA A 115 4.08 -6.35 11.54
C ALA A 115 4.35 -6.42 13.05
N GLN A 116 3.39 -6.02 13.88
CA GLN A 116 3.59 -5.92 15.33
C GLN A 116 4.02 -7.26 15.95
N CYS A 117 3.40 -8.38 15.53
CA CYS A 117 3.79 -9.70 16.03
C CYS A 117 5.23 -10.07 15.66
N CYS A 118 5.72 -9.63 14.50
CA CYS A 118 7.11 -9.82 14.08
C CYS A 118 8.05 -8.96 14.93
N MET A 119 7.76 -7.66 15.07
CA MET A 119 8.55 -6.72 15.87
C MET A 119 8.65 -7.15 17.34
N GLN A 120 7.64 -7.83 17.88
CA GLN A 120 7.60 -8.37 19.24
C GLN A 120 8.16 -9.80 19.36
N GLU A 121 8.80 -10.32 18.31
CA GLU A 121 9.33 -11.69 18.26
C GLU A 121 8.28 -12.80 18.55
N ARG A 122 7.02 -12.54 18.21
CA ARG A 122 5.89 -13.45 18.47
C ARG A 122 5.46 -14.26 17.24
N TRP A 123 5.92 -13.89 16.04
CA TRP A 123 5.55 -14.55 14.80
C TRP A 123 6.12 -15.97 14.72
N PHE A 124 7.45 -16.10 14.86
CA PHE A 124 8.14 -17.38 14.67
C PHE A 124 7.76 -18.42 15.72
N GLY A 125 7.25 -19.56 15.23
CA GLY A 125 6.72 -20.64 16.05
C GLY A 125 5.23 -20.49 16.44
N HIS A 126 4.59 -19.39 16.01
CA HIS A 126 3.16 -19.13 16.22
C HIS A 126 2.48 -18.66 14.93
N GLU A 127 3.07 -18.97 13.76
CA GLU A 127 2.62 -18.49 12.45
C GLU A 127 1.15 -18.80 12.21
N ASP A 128 0.71 -20.02 12.54
CA ASP A 128 -0.68 -20.45 12.33
C ASP A 128 -1.67 -19.64 13.17
N HIS A 129 -1.30 -19.28 14.41
CA HIS A 129 -2.13 -18.42 15.24
C HIS A 129 -2.38 -17.06 14.59
N PHE A 130 -1.33 -16.39 14.13
CA PHE A 130 -1.46 -15.07 13.51
C PHE A 130 -2.09 -15.14 12.11
N ARG A 131 -1.88 -16.24 11.38
CA ARG A 131 -2.58 -16.50 10.11
C ARG A 131 -4.09 -16.61 10.31
N GLU A 132 -4.55 -17.36 11.32
CA GLU A 132 -5.97 -17.47 11.64
C GLU A 132 -6.57 -16.13 12.07
N MET A 133 -5.84 -15.31 12.83
CA MET A 133 -6.30 -13.95 13.18
C MET A 133 -6.48 -13.07 11.94
N ALA A 134 -5.54 -13.13 10.99
CA ALA A 134 -5.64 -12.35 9.75
C ALA A 134 -6.77 -12.86 8.85
N LEU A 135 -6.95 -14.19 8.71
CA LEU A 135 -8.07 -14.80 7.98
C LEU A 135 -9.41 -14.31 8.54
N ASP A 136 -9.61 -14.43 9.85
CA ASP A 136 -10.83 -13.97 10.53
C ASP A 136 -11.08 -12.46 10.28
N SER A 137 -10.03 -11.65 10.25
CA SER A 137 -10.16 -10.22 9.95
C SER A 137 -10.59 -9.98 8.51
N LEU A 138 -9.95 -10.63 7.54
CA LEU A 138 -10.28 -10.52 6.12
C LEU A 138 -11.71 -10.99 5.85
N GLU A 139 -12.11 -12.15 6.37
CA GLU A 139 -13.47 -12.69 6.22
C GLU A 139 -14.53 -11.74 6.77
N LYS A 140 -14.23 -11.00 7.86
CA LYS A 140 -15.14 -10.01 8.45
C LYS A 140 -15.18 -8.67 7.72
N LEU A 141 -14.12 -8.30 6.98
CA LEU A 141 -14.03 -7.06 6.22
C LEU A 141 -14.61 -7.20 4.80
N LEU A 142 -14.37 -8.33 4.15
CA LEU A 142 -14.74 -8.58 2.76
C LEU A 142 -16.22 -8.33 2.44
N PRO A 143 -17.21 -8.73 3.24
CA PRO A 143 -18.61 -8.41 2.95
C PRO A 143 -18.90 -6.91 2.86
N THR A 144 -18.13 -6.08 3.59
CA THR A 144 -18.24 -4.62 3.47
C THR A 144 -17.57 -4.16 2.18
N ALA A 145 -16.39 -4.65 1.86
CA ALA A 145 -15.66 -4.31 0.65
C ALA A 145 -16.46 -4.68 -0.62
N GLU A 146 -17.01 -5.89 -0.68
CA GLU A 146 -17.88 -6.36 -1.78
C GLU A 146 -19.11 -5.48 -1.97
N LYS A 147 -19.80 -5.15 -0.87
CA LYS A 147 -20.98 -4.29 -0.90
C LYS A 147 -20.67 -2.89 -1.44
N GLU A 148 -19.54 -2.34 -1.08
CA GLU A 148 -19.11 -0.99 -1.46
C GLU A 148 -18.35 -0.97 -2.80
N GLY A 149 -18.09 -2.12 -3.43
CA GLY A 149 -17.34 -2.23 -4.69
C GLY A 149 -15.86 -1.89 -4.58
N VAL A 150 -15.27 -2.10 -3.39
CA VAL A 150 -13.85 -1.88 -3.08
C VAL A 150 -13.14 -3.23 -3.02
N ILE A 151 -11.92 -3.29 -3.52
CA ILE A 151 -11.05 -4.46 -3.39
C ILE A 151 -10.07 -4.20 -2.25
N ILE A 152 -10.02 -5.08 -1.27
CA ILE A 152 -8.95 -5.11 -0.27
C ILE A 152 -7.70 -5.65 -0.96
N ALA A 153 -6.63 -4.87 -0.96
CA ALA A 153 -5.35 -5.24 -1.56
C ALA A 153 -4.31 -5.47 -0.43
N ILE A 154 -3.98 -6.72 -0.16
CA ILE A 154 -2.93 -7.03 0.83
C ILE A 154 -1.56 -6.84 0.20
N GLU A 155 -0.66 -6.17 0.92
CA GLU A 155 0.58 -5.65 0.36
C GLU A 155 1.80 -6.50 0.75
N ASN A 156 2.69 -6.75 -0.24
CA ASN A 156 4.00 -7.31 0.09
C ASN A 156 4.89 -6.25 0.74
N SER A 157 5.50 -6.63 1.85
CA SER A 157 6.44 -5.81 2.57
C SER A 157 7.65 -6.64 3.03
N PHE A 158 8.52 -6.03 3.82
CA PHE A 158 9.77 -6.67 4.23
C PHE A 158 9.64 -7.51 5.51
N GLU A 159 8.49 -7.53 6.18
CA GLU A 159 8.29 -8.38 7.34
C GLU A 159 7.94 -9.83 6.94
N PRO A 160 8.28 -10.82 7.78
CA PRO A 160 7.98 -12.24 7.51
C PRO A 160 6.52 -12.50 7.13
N VAL A 161 5.59 -11.86 7.81
CA VAL A 161 4.13 -12.01 7.66
C VAL A 161 3.59 -11.42 6.35
N ASN A 162 4.33 -10.52 5.71
CA ASN A 162 3.94 -9.84 4.47
C ASN A 162 4.73 -10.37 3.25
N THR A 163 5.39 -11.53 3.37
CA THR A 163 6.08 -12.14 2.23
C THR A 163 5.09 -12.61 1.15
N PRO A 164 5.52 -12.73 -0.11
CA PRO A 164 4.65 -13.21 -1.18
C PRO A 164 3.96 -14.54 -0.87
N ASP A 165 4.65 -15.47 -0.23
CA ASP A 165 4.10 -16.77 0.09
C ASP A 165 3.03 -16.69 1.18
N GLU A 166 3.17 -15.78 2.16
CA GLU A 166 2.14 -15.48 3.15
C GLU A 166 0.92 -14.81 2.51
N LEU A 167 1.10 -13.83 1.63
CA LEU A 167 -0.02 -13.21 0.92
C LEU A 167 -0.80 -14.25 0.11
N LEU A 168 -0.10 -15.15 -0.59
CA LEU A 168 -0.72 -16.24 -1.35
C LEU A 168 -1.45 -17.25 -0.47
N TYR A 169 -1.03 -17.43 0.78
CA TYR A 169 -1.75 -18.25 1.75
C TYR A 169 -3.17 -17.73 1.98
N TYR A 170 -3.35 -16.43 2.19
CA TYR A 170 -4.67 -15.80 2.39
C TYR A 170 -5.51 -15.80 1.13
N ILE A 171 -4.92 -15.39 0.00
CA ILE A 171 -5.59 -15.33 -1.31
C ILE A 171 -6.20 -16.68 -1.69
N ARG A 172 -5.45 -17.77 -1.51
CA ARG A 172 -5.90 -19.12 -1.90
C ARG A 172 -6.96 -19.69 -0.97
N ARG A 173 -7.01 -19.26 0.29
CA ARG A 173 -8.00 -19.74 1.25
C ARG A 173 -9.34 -19.01 1.14
N ILE A 174 -9.31 -17.73 0.85
CA ILE A 174 -10.51 -16.89 0.82
C ILE A 174 -11.18 -16.91 -0.56
N ASP A 175 -10.41 -16.91 -1.64
CA ASP A 175 -10.90 -16.95 -3.04
C ASP A 175 -12.05 -15.96 -3.32
N SER A 176 -11.91 -14.69 -2.89
CA SER A 176 -12.89 -13.63 -3.13
C SER A 176 -12.44 -12.68 -4.24
N PRO A 177 -13.33 -12.24 -5.15
CA PRO A 177 -13.01 -11.22 -6.13
C PRO A 177 -12.71 -9.85 -5.48
N ALA A 178 -13.18 -9.60 -4.26
CA ALA A 178 -12.90 -8.40 -3.48
C ALA A 178 -11.60 -8.47 -2.66
N LEU A 179 -10.82 -9.54 -2.83
CA LEU A 179 -9.47 -9.66 -2.28
C LEU A 179 -8.46 -9.71 -3.43
N GLY A 180 -7.38 -8.95 -3.29
CA GLY A 180 -6.27 -8.92 -4.24
C GLY A 180 -4.96 -8.57 -3.55
N VAL A 181 -3.95 -8.30 -4.34
CA VAL A 181 -2.61 -7.96 -3.87
C VAL A 181 -2.26 -6.54 -4.32
N CYS A 182 -1.70 -5.76 -3.43
CA CYS A 182 -0.88 -4.60 -3.76
C CYS A 182 0.57 -5.08 -3.95
N PHE A 183 1.13 -4.88 -5.13
CA PHE A 183 2.55 -5.13 -5.36
C PHE A 183 3.33 -3.87 -5.05
N ASP A 184 4.11 -3.87 -3.98
CA ASP A 184 5.05 -2.79 -3.70
C ASP A 184 6.43 -3.12 -4.31
N ALA A 185 6.88 -2.22 -5.22
CA ALA A 185 8.12 -2.39 -5.96
C ALA A 185 9.37 -2.06 -5.12
N GLY A 186 9.25 -1.11 -4.19
CA GLY A 186 10.35 -0.74 -3.30
C GLY A 186 10.60 -1.83 -2.26
N HIS A 187 9.55 -2.33 -1.62
CA HIS A 187 9.66 -3.48 -0.73
C HIS A 187 10.19 -4.72 -1.45
N ALA A 188 9.74 -4.96 -2.68
CA ALA A 188 10.27 -6.05 -3.49
C ALA A 188 11.77 -5.85 -3.80
N ALA A 189 12.24 -4.62 -4.04
CA ALA A 189 13.65 -4.34 -4.30
C ALA A 189 14.53 -4.64 -3.08
N VAL A 190 14.09 -4.36 -1.84
CA VAL A 190 14.86 -4.66 -0.62
C VAL A 190 14.74 -6.12 -0.18
N MET A 191 13.75 -6.86 -0.65
CA MET A 191 13.51 -8.26 -0.27
C MET A 191 13.88 -9.27 -1.36
N SER A 192 14.08 -8.85 -2.62
CA SER A 192 14.42 -9.77 -3.69
C SER A 192 15.90 -10.09 -3.70
N ASP A 193 16.26 -11.37 -3.80
CA ASP A 193 17.63 -11.81 -4.07
C ASP A 193 18.04 -11.66 -5.53
N ASP A 194 17.10 -11.37 -6.43
CA ASP A 194 17.33 -11.04 -7.84
C ASP A 194 17.86 -9.61 -8.04
N SER A 195 17.76 -8.75 -7.00
CA SER A 195 18.16 -7.34 -7.09
C SER A 195 19.60 -7.09 -6.67
N VAL A 196 20.10 -5.92 -6.99
CA VAL A 196 21.37 -5.39 -6.51
C VAL A 196 21.10 -4.32 -5.44
N PRO A 197 22.00 -4.12 -4.48
CA PRO A 197 23.27 -4.78 -4.25
C PRO A 197 23.13 -6.20 -3.67
N ARG A 198 24.16 -7.04 -3.89
CA ARG A 198 24.15 -8.45 -3.46
C ARG A 198 24.76 -8.70 -2.08
N ASP A 199 25.34 -7.68 -1.50
CA ASP A 199 25.98 -7.72 -0.15
C ASP A 199 25.02 -7.34 0.99
N ARG A 200 23.72 -7.39 0.70
CA ARG A 200 22.65 -7.07 1.68
C ARG A 200 22.57 -8.11 2.78
N ASP A 201 22.25 -7.62 3.97
CA ASP A 201 21.86 -8.45 5.10
C ASP A 201 20.70 -7.83 5.90
N GLU A 202 20.31 -8.47 6.99
CA GLU A 202 19.21 -7.96 7.83
C GLU A 202 19.56 -6.67 8.58
N ASN A 203 20.86 -6.33 8.72
CA ASN A 203 21.31 -5.17 9.46
C ASN A 203 21.23 -3.86 8.65
N ASP A 204 21.03 -3.96 7.33
CA ASP A 204 20.94 -2.81 6.44
C ASP A 204 19.73 -1.92 6.75
N ASP A 205 18.63 -2.54 7.19
CA ASP A 205 17.41 -1.86 7.56
C ASP A 205 17.00 -2.21 9.01
N PRO A 206 16.85 -1.20 9.89
CA PRO A 206 16.50 -1.45 11.30
C PRO A 206 15.15 -2.13 11.51
N HIS A 207 14.15 -1.84 10.66
CA HIS A 207 12.82 -2.46 10.77
C HIS A 207 12.86 -3.91 10.30
N ARG A 208 13.53 -4.18 9.17
CA ARG A 208 13.73 -5.55 8.68
C ARG A 208 14.49 -6.39 9.70
N LYS A 209 15.57 -5.86 10.29
CA LYS A 209 16.31 -6.51 11.37
C LYS A 209 15.41 -6.84 12.56
N ALA A 210 14.62 -5.86 13.02
CA ALA A 210 13.70 -6.04 14.14
C ALA A 210 12.59 -7.07 13.84
N ALA A 211 12.15 -7.18 12.59
CA ALA A 211 11.10 -8.12 12.22
C ALA A 211 11.60 -9.57 12.06
N TRP A 212 12.83 -9.77 11.59
CA TRP A 212 13.36 -11.10 11.25
C TRP A 212 14.14 -11.78 12.37
N HIS A 213 14.71 -11.06 13.31
CA HIS A 213 15.45 -11.60 14.48
C HIS A 213 16.53 -12.64 14.08
N GLY A 214 17.32 -12.34 13.06
CA GLY A 214 18.38 -13.24 12.57
C GLY A 214 17.91 -14.37 11.66
N ARG A 215 16.66 -14.33 11.17
CA ARG A 215 16.06 -15.39 10.34
C ARG A 215 15.72 -14.92 8.92
N LEU A 216 16.33 -13.83 8.47
CA LEU A 216 16.04 -13.22 7.17
C LEU A 216 16.16 -14.23 6.01
N VAL A 217 15.11 -14.27 5.20
CA VAL A 217 15.07 -15.05 3.96
C VAL A 217 14.66 -14.12 2.82
N PHE A 218 15.57 -13.87 1.91
CA PHE A 218 15.27 -13.14 0.67
C PHE A 218 14.33 -13.93 -0.23
N GLN A 219 13.55 -13.22 -1.00
CA GLN A 219 12.47 -13.77 -1.84
C GLN A 219 12.87 -13.77 -3.32
N HIS A 220 12.37 -14.76 -4.06
CA HIS A 220 12.59 -14.87 -5.51
C HIS A 220 11.33 -14.51 -6.28
N ASP A 221 11.48 -13.90 -7.46
CA ASP A 221 10.40 -13.73 -8.44
C ASP A 221 9.11 -13.12 -7.85
N ILE A 222 9.22 -12.15 -6.93
CA ILE A 222 8.09 -11.61 -6.14
C ILE A 222 6.92 -11.22 -7.04
N LEU A 223 7.12 -10.31 -8.00
CA LEU A 223 6.04 -9.87 -8.91
C LEU A 223 5.48 -11.03 -9.73
N LYS A 224 6.32 -11.94 -10.21
CA LYS A 224 5.88 -13.09 -11.00
C LYS A 224 4.98 -14.03 -10.20
N LYS A 225 5.32 -14.28 -8.93
CA LYS A 225 4.48 -15.08 -8.02
C LYS A 225 3.10 -14.44 -7.82
N LEU A 226 3.05 -13.11 -7.67
CA LEU A 226 1.86 -12.35 -7.32
C LEU A 226 1.00 -11.95 -8.55
N THR A 227 1.55 -12.00 -9.78
CA THR A 227 0.94 -11.52 -11.03
C THR A 227 -0.56 -11.80 -11.18
N PRO A 228 -1.12 -13.01 -10.91
CA PRO A 228 -2.55 -13.27 -11.11
C PRO A 228 -3.49 -12.49 -10.20
N TRP A 229 -2.98 -11.99 -9.07
CA TRP A 229 -3.80 -11.38 -8.01
C TRP A 229 -3.53 -9.90 -7.80
N VAL A 230 -2.52 -9.32 -8.47
CA VAL A 230 -2.19 -7.90 -8.35
C VAL A 230 -3.34 -7.04 -8.89
N VAL A 231 -3.89 -6.18 -8.02
CA VAL A 231 -4.98 -5.24 -8.34
C VAL A 231 -4.53 -3.78 -8.32
N THR A 232 -3.48 -3.47 -7.57
CA THR A 232 -2.80 -2.18 -7.55
C THR A 232 -1.32 -2.39 -7.27
N ALA A 233 -0.48 -1.38 -7.50
CA ALA A 233 0.93 -1.45 -7.18
C ALA A 233 1.44 -0.11 -6.64
N HIS A 234 2.26 -0.16 -5.60
CA HIS A 234 2.99 0.96 -5.05
C HIS A 234 4.38 1.04 -5.67
N LEU A 235 4.72 2.22 -6.16
CA LEU A 235 5.96 2.43 -6.90
C LEU A 235 6.77 3.57 -6.29
N HIS A 236 7.88 3.21 -5.71
CA HIS A 236 8.94 4.08 -5.21
C HIS A 236 10.29 3.40 -5.38
N ASP A 237 11.35 4.13 -5.29
CA ASP A 237 12.71 3.61 -5.45
C ASP A 237 13.49 3.65 -4.15
N ASN A 238 14.53 2.84 -4.07
CA ASN A 238 15.47 2.80 -2.94
C ASN A 238 16.85 2.35 -3.41
N ASP A 239 17.79 2.24 -2.48
CA ASP A 239 19.17 1.81 -2.75
C ASP A 239 19.33 0.28 -2.77
N GLY A 240 18.27 -0.47 -2.50
CA GLY A 240 18.28 -1.91 -2.37
C GLY A 240 18.67 -2.41 -0.97
N HIS A 241 19.07 -1.54 -0.06
CA HIS A 241 19.39 -1.85 1.34
C HIS A 241 18.25 -1.47 2.28
N GLN A 242 17.73 -0.26 2.12
CA GLN A 242 16.72 0.34 3.00
C GLN A 242 15.45 0.68 2.22
N ASP A 243 14.34 0.71 2.94
CA ASP A 243 13.07 1.17 2.41
C ASP A 243 12.99 2.71 2.47
N LEU A 244 13.39 3.37 1.36
CA LEU A 244 13.62 4.81 1.32
C LEU A 244 12.48 5.64 0.74
N HIS A 245 11.56 5.03 0.01
CA HIS A 245 10.47 5.73 -0.70
C HIS A 245 10.96 6.91 -1.57
N ASN A 246 12.05 6.71 -2.29
CA ASN A 246 12.61 7.72 -3.19
C ASN A 246 11.82 7.81 -4.50
N LEU A 247 12.03 8.93 -5.23
CA LEU A 247 11.46 9.10 -6.57
C LEU A 247 11.94 7.98 -7.51
N ILE A 248 11.04 7.42 -8.29
CA ILE A 248 11.38 6.41 -9.30
C ILE A 248 12.50 6.89 -10.23
N PHE A 249 13.34 5.96 -10.70
CA PHE A 249 14.59 6.20 -11.46
C PHE A 249 15.74 6.80 -10.66
N SER A 250 15.67 6.87 -9.34
CA SER A 250 16.76 7.38 -8.52
C SER A 250 17.53 6.29 -7.76
N GLY A 251 17.08 5.04 -7.83
CA GLY A 251 17.62 3.90 -7.10
C GLY A 251 17.95 2.71 -7.98
N VAL A 252 17.74 1.50 -7.43
CA VAL A 252 18.20 0.24 -8.04
C VAL A 252 17.11 -0.51 -8.79
N THR A 253 15.85 -0.07 -8.75
CA THR A 253 14.74 -0.80 -9.38
C THR A 253 14.82 -0.79 -10.89
N ASP A 254 14.75 -1.98 -11.51
CA ASP A 254 14.60 -2.12 -12.97
C ASP A 254 13.16 -1.81 -13.37
N TRP A 255 12.89 -0.54 -13.64
CA TRP A 255 11.55 -0.04 -13.98
C TRP A 255 10.99 -0.64 -15.26
N LYS A 256 11.87 -0.97 -16.25
CA LYS A 256 11.40 -1.64 -17.46
C LYS A 256 10.90 -3.05 -17.15
N LYS A 257 11.68 -3.85 -16.43
CA LYS A 257 11.28 -5.21 -15.99
C LYS A 257 10.01 -5.15 -15.14
N THR A 258 9.92 -4.20 -14.22
CA THR A 258 8.76 -4.00 -13.34
C THR A 258 7.50 -3.68 -14.14
N MET A 259 7.55 -2.70 -15.05
CA MET A 259 6.41 -2.33 -15.89
C MET A 259 5.99 -3.44 -16.86
N ASP A 260 6.94 -4.16 -17.45
CA ASP A 260 6.66 -5.34 -18.29
C ASP A 260 5.97 -6.47 -17.50
N GLY A 261 6.28 -6.58 -16.20
CA GLY A 261 5.60 -7.50 -15.27
C GLY A 261 4.19 -7.03 -14.93
N LEU A 262 4.04 -5.76 -14.53
CA LEU A 262 2.74 -5.18 -14.16
C LEU A 262 1.73 -5.20 -15.31
N ARG A 263 2.16 -4.97 -16.55
CA ARG A 263 1.30 -5.09 -17.74
C ARG A 263 0.73 -6.50 -17.97
N LYS A 264 1.33 -7.52 -17.36
CA LYS A 264 0.83 -8.90 -17.41
C LYS A 264 -0.16 -9.23 -16.29
N CYS A 265 -0.37 -8.33 -15.33
CA CYS A 265 -1.29 -8.54 -14.23
C CYS A 265 -2.73 -8.33 -14.71
N PRO A 266 -3.56 -9.40 -14.79
CA PRO A 266 -4.87 -9.33 -15.45
C PRO A 266 -5.92 -8.54 -14.66
N ARG A 267 -5.65 -8.31 -13.36
CA ARG A 267 -6.56 -7.61 -12.45
C ARG A 267 -6.11 -6.19 -12.11
N LEU A 268 -4.97 -5.72 -12.65
CA LEU A 268 -4.39 -4.42 -12.31
C LEU A 268 -5.32 -3.27 -12.72
N LEU A 269 -5.75 -2.48 -11.75
CA LEU A 269 -6.61 -1.30 -11.93
C LEU A 269 -5.80 -0.02 -12.09
N GLY A 270 -4.66 0.08 -11.43
CA GLY A 270 -3.80 1.25 -11.43
C GLY A 270 -2.47 1.02 -10.74
N ILE A 271 -1.60 2.02 -10.83
CA ILE A 271 -0.34 2.08 -10.11
C ILE A 271 -0.32 3.36 -9.27
N GLN A 272 0.31 3.30 -8.12
CA GLN A 272 0.39 4.41 -7.18
C GLN A 272 1.83 4.91 -7.09
N ASN A 273 2.00 6.22 -7.18
CA ASN A 273 3.21 6.88 -6.72
C ASN A 273 3.24 6.90 -5.19
N GLU A 274 4.22 6.29 -4.58
CA GLU A 274 4.39 6.27 -3.12
C GLU A 274 5.73 6.87 -2.68
N VAL A 275 6.10 7.96 -3.33
CA VAL A 275 7.30 8.71 -2.97
C VAL A 275 7.09 9.40 -1.61
N ARG A 276 8.09 9.31 -0.74
CA ARG A 276 8.04 9.88 0.61
C ARG A 276 7.67 11.35 0.58
N PHE A 277 6.81 11.76 1.50
CA PHE A 277 6.43 13.15 1.70
C PHE A 277 7.67 14.06 1.76
N GLY A 278 7.65 15.14 0.93
CA GLY A 278 8.80 16.04 0.79
C GLY A 278 9.98 15.49 0.00
N GLY A 279 9.92 14.23 -0.46
CA GLY A 279 10.99 13.59 -1.24
C GLY A 279 11.13 14.14 -2.66
N ALA A 280 10.05 14.71 -3.24
CA ALA A 280 10.10 15.34 -4.56
C ALA A 280 8.98 16.36 -4.76
N PRO A 281 9.19 17.43 -5.56
CA PRO A 281 8.12 18.32 -5.99
C PRO A 281 7.04 17.59 -6.81
N ILE A 282 5.79 18.03 -6.72
CA ILE A 282 4.64 17.47 -7.47
C ILE A 282 4.97 17.35 -8.97
N ALA A 283 5.54 18.39 -9.56
CA ALA A 283 5.91 18.39 -10.98
C ALA A 283 6.93 17.28 -11.32
N SER A 284 7.90 17.03 -10.45
CA SER A 284 8.90 15.98 -10.63
C SER A 284 8.29 14.58 -10.52
N MET A 285 7.40 14.38 -9.55
CA MET A 285 6.66 13.12 -9.41
C MET A 285 5.82 12.83 -10.66
N CYS A 286 4.99 13.78 -11.09
CA CYS A 286 4.17 13.62 -12.28
C CYS A 286 5.01 13.38 -13.54
N ALA A 287 6.14 14.08 -13.70
CA ALA A 287 7.03 13.90 -14.84
C ALA A 287 7.69 12.51 -14.86
N ALA A 288 8.15 12.01 -13.69
CA ALA A 288 8.73 10.70 -13.57
C ALA A 288 7.73 9.60 -13.92
N PHE A 289 6.49 9.70 -13.45
CA PHE A 289 5.44 8.71 -13.74
C PHE A 289 4.93 8.77 -15.19
N ARG A 290 4.94 9.94 -15.84
CA ARG A 290 4.73 10.00 -17.30
C ARG A 290 5.83 9.25 -18.05
N ARG A 291 7.11 9.50 -17.72
CA ARG A 291 8.24 8.76 -18.31
C ARG A 291 8.13 7.24 -18.08
N LEU A 292 7.64 6.81 -16.91
CA LEU A 292 7.43 5.41 -16.58
C LEU A 292 6.43 4.72 -17.54
N GLN A 293 5.39 5.44 -17.94
CA GLN A 293 4.38 4.92 -18.87
C GLN A 293 4.93 4.68 -20.29
N ASP A 294 6.02 5.37 -20.65
CA ASP A 294 6.64 5.29 -21.98
C ASP A 294 7.64 4.11 -22.11
N LEU A 295 7.96 3.41 -20.99
CA LEU A 295 8.79 2.22 -20.98
C LEU A 295 8.05 1.01 -21.59
#